data_41f2ba50eba84bb5e8c77873ade2bff4
#
_entry.id   41f2ba50eba84bb5e8c77873ade2bff4
#
_cell.length_a   1.000
_cell.length_b   1.000
_cell.length_c   1.000
_cell.angle_alpha   90.00
_cell.angle_beta   90.00
_cell.angle_gamma   90.00
#
_symmetry.space_group_name_H-M   'P 1'
#
loop_
_entity.id
_entity.type
_entity.pdbx_description
1 polymer ?
#
loop_
_entity_poly.entity_id
_entity_poly.type
_entity_poly.pdbx_seq_one_letter_code
_entity_poly.pdbx_strand_id
1 'polypeptide(L)'
;MFRNYLLSILRNLRRDQLFTLINLAGLSVGLASFLYIAIYVFEESRYDAFHRDADRLYRVITEITNEEGATNMVANSFSPLAPLLKTGFPGVEAAVRYLPYSGVVERPSVGEPVQEDAIFFADSLFFELFSFTFREGDPATALRQPDPVVLTASAARRHFGESSPLGQSLELDNRKMLTVTAVIEDVPGLSSLQFDMVVAMPVLGVTMGAWVFESGKSWHYPPMYTVVRLPADRRAEQLAAAWPTFEQKHLPEYIREMYTFAFQPLRDIHYTQLEGDLLPATSRSTLFLFTIIGLVILAIACINVVNLQLSQLFRRLQAFGIRRVLGAQPRQILEQMGLEALLLLGLALGLACLVVQVGLPGTGQLFDRVLSWKATASPWIWGGLAVTVLLMAGFMAGIPYWFFSREQTARMLQGQKAA
;
A
#
# COMPACT_ATOMS: atom_id res chain seq x y z
N MET A 1 23.19 -33.03 -22.83
CA MET A 1 22.42 -32.15 -23.75
C MET A 1 22.34 -30.71 -23.27
N PHE A 2 21.91 -30.40 -22.04
CA PHE A 2 21.75 -29.05 -21.49
C PHE A 2 23.02 -28.18 -21.62
N ARG A 3 24.21 -28.68 -21.25
CA ARG A 3 25.49 -27.95 -21.36
C ARG A 3 25.82 -27.52 -22.81
N ASN A 4 25.48 -28.34 -23.81
CA ASN A 4 25.72 -27.99 -25.21
C ASN A 4 24.74 -26.93 -25.72
N TYR A 5 23.48 -26.94 -25.25
CA TYR A 5 22.51 -25.87 -25.54
C TYR A 5 22.99 -24.53 -24.92
N LEU A 6 23.41 -24.54 -23.66
CA LEU A 6 23.90 -23.33 -22.97
C LEU A 6 25.11 -22.71 -23.69
N LEU A 7 26.09 -23.52 -24.07
CA LEU A 7 27.26 -23.07 -24.83
C LEU A 7 26.91 -22.54 -26.22
N SER A 8 25.94 -23.17 -26.91
CA SER A 8 25.41 -22.67 -28.19
C SER A 8 24.72 -21.32 -28.06
N ILE A 9 23.91 -21.15 -27.02
CA ILE A 9 23.22 -19.90 -26.74
C ILE A 9 24.21 -18.78 -26.41
N LEU A 10 25.18 -19.03 -25.53
CA LEU A 10 26.22 -18.04 -25.17
C LEU A 10 27.05 -17.63 -26.41
N ARG A 11 27.32 -18.57 -27.31
CA ARG A 11 28.04 -18.28 -28.56
C ARG A 11 27.19 -17.42 -29.50
N ASN A 12 25.88 -17.68 -29.58
CA ASN A 12 24.94 -16.90 -30.38
C ASN A 12 24.79 -15.46 -29.83
N LEU A 13 24.66 -15.31 -28.52
CA LEU A 13 24.60 -14.00 -27.85
C LEU A 13 25.88 -13.17 -28.08
N ARG A 14 27.05 -13.82 -28.10
CA ARG A 14 28.33 -13.17 -28.42
C ARG A 14 28.51 -12.82 -29.88
N ARG A 15 27.87 -13.56 -30.80
CA ARG A 15 28.00 -13.31 -32.24
C ARG A 15 27.18 -12.10 -32.69
N ASP A 16 26.00 -11.87 -32.11
CA ASP A 16 25.10 -10.78 -32.44
C ASP A 16 24.96 -9.78 -31.25
N GLN A 17 26.12 -9.24 -30.77
CA GLN A 17 26.21 -8.45 -29.53
C GLN A 17 25.30 -7.24 -29.52
N LEU A 18 25.30 -6.43 -30.58
CA LEU A 18 24.48 -5.22 -30.66
C LEU A 18 22.99 -5.52 -30.51
N PHE A 19 22.55 -6.60 -31.18
CA PHE A 19 21.17 -7.02 -31.14
C PHE A 19 20.76 -7.57 -29.76
N THR A 20 21.62 -8.36 -29.14
CA THR A 20 21.44 -8.85 -27.78
C THR A 20 21.37 -7.71 -26.78
N LEU A 21 22.22 -6.69 -26.94
CA LEU A 21 22.25 -5.49 -26.10
C LEU A 21 20.95 -4.68 -26.20
N ILE A 22 20.46 -4.44 -27.43
CA ILE A 22 19.19 -3.71 -27.65
C ILE A 22 18.03 -4.48 -27.02
N ASN A 23 17.96 -5.81 -27.21
CA ASN A 23 16.93 -6.65 -26.60
C ASN A 23 17.00 -6.62 -25.07
N LEU A 24 18.20 -6.78 -24.54
CA LEU A 24 18.43 -6.80 -23.09
C LEU A 24 18.07 -5.44 -22.47
N ALA A 25 18.48 -4.32 -23.09
CA ALA A 25 18.15 -2.99 -22.63
C ALA A 25 16.64 -2.72 -22.67
N GLY A 26 15.99 -3.01 -23.80
CA GLY A 26 14.54 -2.82 -23.95
C GLY A 26 13.72 -3.65 -22.96
N LEU A 27 14.08 -4.93 -22.77
CA LEU A 27 13.46 -5.80 -21.77
C LEU A 27 13.72 -5.30 -20.34
N SER A 28 14.96 -4.90 -20.05
CA SER A 28 15.32 -4.46 -18.70
C SER A 28 14.56 -3.18 -18.31
N VAL A 29 14.43 -2.22 -19.23
CA VAL A 29 13.65 -0.99 -19.00
C VAL A 29 12.16 -1.33 -18.84
N GLY A 30 11.61 -2.17 -19.71
CA GLY A 30 10.20 -2.57 -19.61
C GLY A 30 9.89 -3.31 -18.30
N LEU A 31 10.74 -4.27 -17.92
CA LEU A 31 10.61 -5.00 -16.66
C LEU A 31 10.82 -4.11 -15.43
N ALA A 32 11.79 -3.18 -15.47
CA ALA A 32 12.01 -2.24 -14.37
C ALA A 32 10.80 -1.32 -14.17
N SER A 33 10.25 -0.74 -15.26
CA SER A 33 9.06 0.08 -15.20
C SER A 33 7.85 -0.70 -14.66
N PHE A 34 7.66 -1.92 -15.12
CA PHE A 34 6.61 -2.81 -14.60
C PHE A 34 6.80 -3.11 -13.11
N LEU A 35 8.04 -3.40 -12.67
CA LEU A 35 8.33 -3.68 -11.26
C LEU A 35 8.08 -2.46 -10.37
N TYR A 36 8.44 -1.24 -10.80
CA TYR A 36 8.11 -0.02 -10.05
C TYR A 36 6.61 0.13 -9.86
N ILE A 37 5.84 -0.02 -10.95
CA ILE A 37 4.38 0.06 -10.89
C ILE A 37 3.81 -1.05 -10.00
N ALA A 38 4.32 -2.28 -10.12
CA ALA A 38 3.85 -3.41 -9.33
C ALA A 38 4.14 -3.21 -7.83
N ILE A 39 5.32 -2.71 -7.46
CA ILE A 39 5.66 -2.38 -6.07
C ILE A 39 4.73 -1.29 -5.55
N TYR A 40 4.53 -0.20 -6.31
CA TYR A 40 3.64 0.88 -5.94
C TYR A 40 2.21 0.39 -5.69
N VAL A 41 1.61 -0.31 -6.67
CA VAL A 41 0.24 -0.84 -6.56
C VAL A 41 0.12 -1.83 -5.40
N PHE A 42 1.13 -2.64 -5.16
CA PHE A 42 1.15 -3.59 -4.05
C PHE A 42 1.21 -2.88 -2.69
N GLU A 43 2.06 -1.88 -2.53
CA GLU A 43 2.13 -1.10 -1.29
C GLU A 43 0.82 -0.36 -1.05
N GLU A 44 0.29 0.34 -2.07
CA GLU A 44 -1.01 1.02 -1.96
C GLU A 44 -2.14 0.06 -1.55
N SER A 45 -2.13 -1.17 -2.07
CA SER A 45 -3.16 -2.17 -1.73
C SER A 45 -3.08 -2.70 -0.29
N ARG A 46 -2.02 -2.37 0.45
CA ARG A 46 -1.78 -2.85 1.82
C ARG A 46 -1.90 -1.77 2.89
N TYR A 47 -2.46 -0.61 2.53
CA TYR A 47 -2.71 0.43 3.52
C TYR A 47 -3.54 -0.12 4.70
N ASP A 48 -3.13 0.20 5.92
CA ASP A 48 -3.73 -0.24 7.19
C ASP A 48 -3.88 -1.76 7.38
N ALA A 49 -3.31 -2.58 6.47
CA ALA A 49 -3.42 -4.04 6.54
C ALA A 49 -2.62 -4.66 7.69
N PHE A 50 -1.75 -3.91 8.36
CA PHE A 50 -0.97 -4.38 9.50
C PHE A 50 -1.79 -4.43 10.80
N HIS A 51 -2.94 -3.78 10.87
CA HIS A 51 -3.82 -3.88 12.01
C HIS A 51 -4.49 -5.26 12.05
N ARG A 52 -4.40 -5.94 13.21
CA ARG A 52 -4.89 -7.33 13.39
C ARG A 52 -6.37 -7.49 13.03
N ASP A 53 -7.19 -6.51 13.42
CA ASP A 53 -8.65 -6.51 13.21
C ASP A 53 -9.09 -5.54 12.10
N ALA A 54 -8.21 -5.22 11.12
CA ALA A 54 -8.49 -4.21 10.09
C ALA A 54 -9.84 -4.41 9.36
N ASP A 55 -10.25 -5.67 9.14
CA ASP A 55 -11.52 -6.03 8.48
C ASP A 55 -12.76 -5.80 9.37
N ARG A 56 -12.55 -5.54 10.68
CA ARG A 56 -13.61 -5.31 11.67
C ARG A 56 -13.64 -3.87 12.16
N LEU A 57 -12.65 -3.06 11.75
CA LEU A 57 -12.55 -1.66 12.10
C LEU A 57 -13.24 -0.80 11.05
N TYR A 58 -14.08 0.11 11.52
CA TYR A 58 -14.84 1.03 10.69
C TYR A 58 -14.72 2.45 11.24
N ARG A 59 -14.42 3.40 10.38
CA ARG A 59 -14.55 4.82 10.70
C ARG A 59 -16.03 5.20 10.61
N VAL A 60 -16.49 6.03 11.53
CA VAL A 60 -17.82 6.65 11.42
C VAL A 60 -17.65 7.95 10.67
N ILE A 61 -18.27 8.04 9.51
CA ILE A 61 -18.32 9.24 8.69
C ILE A 61 -19.65 9.95 8.89
N THR A 62 -19.66 11.25 8.67
CA THR A 62 -20.86 12.09 8.77
C THR A 62 -21.28 12.54 7.39
N GLU A 63 -22.54 12.35 7.08
CA GLU A 63 -23.21 12.89 5.89
C GLU A 63 -23.96 14.15 6.28
N ILE A 64 -23.61 15.26 5.65
CA ILE A 64 -24.21 16.59 5.89
C ILE A 64 -25.13 16.89 4.72
N THR A 65 -26.42 17.03 4.98
CA THR A 65 -27.38 17.45 3.96
C THR A 65 -27.62 18.96 4.10
N ASN A 66 -27.34 19.73 3.04
CA ASN A 66 -27.58 21.16 3.02
C ASN A 66 -29.07 21.46 2.71
N GLU A 67 -29.47 22.71 2.86
CA GLU A 67 -30.84 23.17 2.59
C GLU A 67 -31.32 22.94 1.15
N GLU A 68 -30.36 22.79 0.21
CA GLU A 68 -30.63 22.51 -1.21
C GLU A 68 -30.76 21.00 -1.48
N GLY A 69 -30.60 20.14 -0.47
CA GLY A 69 -30.68 18.68 -0.58
C GLY A 69 -29.40 18.03 -1.13
N ALA A 70 -28.31 18.79 -1.29
CA ALA A 70 -27.01 18.20 -1.64
C ALA A 70 -26.36 17.59 -0.40
N THR A 71 -25.84 16.37 -0.53
CA THR A 71 -25.19 15.63 0.54
C THR A 71 -23.68 15.71 0.35
N ASN A 72 -22.98 16.14 1.42
CA ASN A 72 -21.51 16.09 1.50
C ASN A 72 -21.09 15.11 2.58
N MET A 73 -20.06 14.32 2.32
CA MET A 73 -19.52 13.33 3.26
C MET A 73 -18.24 13.88 3.87
N VAL A 74 -18.17 13.89 5.21
CA VAL A 74 -16.99 14.30 5.96
C VAL A 74 -16.42 13.15 6.80
N ALA A 75 -15.10 13.12 6.88
CA ALA A 75 -14.33 12.05 7.53
C ALA A 75 -14.47 12.01 9.06
N ASN A 76 -14.88 13.09 9.65
CA ASN A 76 -14.96 13.27 11.10
C ASN A 76 -16.40 13.18 11.61
N SER A 77 -16.52 13.12 12.92
CA SER A 77 -17.77 13.03 13.66
C SER A 77 -17.70 13.91 14.91
N PHE A 78 -18.57 13.68 15.85
CA PHE A 78 -18.70 14.52 17.06
C PHE A 78 -18.20 13.81 18.32
N SER A 79 -17.68 14.59 19.27
CA SER A 79 -17.16 14.08 20.54
C SER A 79 -18.09 13.12 21.29
N PRO A 80 -19.42 13.33 21.40
CA PRO A 80 -20.32 12.43 22.14
C PRO A 80 -20.61 11.11 21.41
N LEU A 81 -20.34 11.01 20.10
CA LEU A 81 -20.82 9.89 19.29
C LEU A 81 -20.19 8.54 19.67
N ALA A 82 -18.89 8.48 19.90
CA ALA A 82 -18.23 7.20 20.22
C ALA A 82 -18.70 6.61 21.57
N PRO A 83 -18.80 7.36 22.69
CA PRO A 83 -19.41 6.86 23.91
C PRO A 83 -20.86 6.37 23.74
N LEU A 84 -21.67 7.08 22.94
CA LEU A 84 -23.04 6.70 22.66
C LEU A 84 -23.11 5.40 21.81
N LEU A 85 -22.26 5.28 20.80
CA LEU A 85 -22.18 4.06 19.98
C LEU A 85 -21.78 2.85 20.84
N LYS A 86 -20.80 3.02 21.71
CA LYS A 86 -20.33 1.92 22.60
C LYS A 86 -21.44 1.42 23.53
N THR A 87 -22.31 2.31 24.00
CA THR A 87 -23.33 1.94 25.00
C THR A 87 -24.71 1.63 24.41
N GLY A 88 -25.04 2.24 23.26
CA GLY A 88 -26.40 2.22 22.72
C GLY A 88 -26.55 1.62 21.32
N PHE A 89 -25.49 1.49 20.54
CA PHE A 89 -25.59 0.93 19.19
C PHE A 89 -25.41 -0.59 19.21
N PRO A 90 -26.39 -1.35 18.70
CA PRO A 90 -26.33 -2.82 18.75
C PRO A 90 -25.18 -3.34 17.88
N GLY A 91 -24.31 -4.15 18.45
CA GLY A 91 -23.20 -4.80 17.75
C GLY A 91 -21.93 -4.00 17.67
N VAL A 92 -21.79 -2.87 18.36
CA VAL A 92 -20.50 -2.20 18.54
C VAL A 92 -19.79 -2.79 19.75
N GLU A 93 -18.67 -3.50 19.52
CA GLU A 93 -17.85 -4.09 20.60
C GLU A 93 -17.01 -3.03 21.32
N ALA A 94 -16.43 -2.12 20.56
CA ALA A 94 -15.61 -1.03 21.07
C ALA A 94 -15.72 0.19 20.16
N ALA A 95 -15.59 1.38 20.76
CA ALA A 95 -15.53 2.64 20.04
C ALA A 95 -14.45 3.52 20.65
N VAL A 96 -13.69 4.22 19.82
CA VAL A 96 -12.63 5.16 20.23
C VAL A 96 -12.73 6.43 19.42
N ARG A 97 -12.38 7.52 20.07
CA ARG A 97 -12.16 8.83 19.42
C ARG A 97 -10.68 9.10 19.35
N TYR A 98 -10.29 9.83 18.32
CA TYR A 98 -9.02 10.52 18.29
C TYR A 98 -9.17 11.88 17.63
N LEU A 99 -8.29 12.81 18.00
CA LEU A 99 -8.24 14.17 17.48
C LEU A 99 -6.80 14.51 17.16
N PRO A 100 -6.45 14.85 15.90
CA PRO A 100 -5.15 15.41 15.56
C PRO A 100 -4.98 16.79 16.20
N TYR A 101 -3.78 17.05 16.66
CA TYR A 101 -3.40 18.28 17.32
C TYR A 101 -1.96 18.67 16.95
N SER A 102 -1.71 19.95 16.92
CA SER A 102 -0.38 20.52 16.78
C SER A 102 -0.11 21.41 17.96
N GLY A 103 1.00 21.22 18.65
CA GLY A 103 1.33 21.92 19.86
C GLY A 103 2.83 21.99 20.14
N VAL A 104 3.22 22.78 21.11
CA VAL A 104 4.59 22.89 21.56
C VAL A 104 4.85 21.89 22.68
N VAL A 105 5.86 21.06 22.53
CA VAL A 105 6.28 20.06 23.52
C VAL A 105 7.68 20.40 24.01
N GLU A 106 7.84 20.49 25.31
CA GLU A 106 9.10 20.80 25.95
C GLU A 106 9.47 19.75 27.00
N ARG A 107 10.77 19.47 27.12
CA ARG A 107 11.30 18.70 28.24
C ARG A 107 11.68 19.66 29.36
N PRO A 108 11.03 19.59 30.53
CA PRO A 108 11.28 20.54 31.62
C PRO A 108 12.74 20.62 32.02
N SER A 109 13.25 21.86 32.16
CA SER A 109 14.59 22.20 32.66
C SER A 109 15.78 21.75 31.80
N VAL A 110 15.57 21.11 30.64
CA VAL A 110 16.70 20.52 29.85
C VAL A 110 16.54 20.77 28.35
N GLY A 111 15.33 20.92 27.84
CA GLY A 111 15.05 20.94 26.40
C GLY A 111 14.67 22.31 25.86
N GLU A 112 14.89 22.54 24.58
CA GLU A 112 14.26 23.63 23.85
C GLU A 112 12.82 23.21 23.47
N PRO A 113 11.85 24.16 23.43
CA PRO A 113 10.50 23.88 22.94
C PRO A 113 10.53 23.38 21.49
N VAL A 114 9.85 22.28 21.22
CA VAL A 114 9.75 21.69 19.89
C VAL A 114 8.31 21.75 19.44
N GLN A 115 8.07 22.32 18.25
CA GLN A 115 6.77 22.24 17.60
C GLN A 115 6.53 20.80 17.10
N GLU A 116 5.49 20.17 17.60
CA GLU A 116 5.05 18.84 17.19
C GLU A 116 3.70 18.95 16.47
N ASP A 117 3.69 18.57 15.19
CA ASP A 117 2.52 18.70 14.32
C ASP A 117 1.71 17.39 14.22
N ALA A 118 2.21 16.33 14.81
CA ALA A 118 1.64 15.00 14.72
C ALA A 118 1.30 14.42 16.11
N ILE A 119 0.53 15.15 16.89
CA ILE A 119 0.00 14.71 18.19
C ILE A 119 -1.43 14.21 17.97
N PHE A 120 -1.78 13.06 18.54
CA PHE A 120 -3.16 12.61 18.65
C PHE A 120 -3.61 12.65 20.11
N PHE A 121 -4.75 13.25 20.39
CA PHE A 121 -5.51 12.96 21.60
C PHE A 121 -6.38 11.75 21.33
N ALA A 122 -6.33 10.70 22.17
CA ALA A 122 -7.06 9.48 21.91
C ALA A 122 -7.67 8.87 23.19
N ASP A 123 -8.80 8.18 23.02
CA ASP A 123 -9.42 7.39 24.08
C ASP A 123 -8.53 6.23 24.52
N SER A 124 -8.69 5.77 25.76
CA SER A 124 -7.83 4.75 26.39
C SER A 124 -7.77 3.39 25.67
N LEU A 125 -8.76 3.07 24.83
CA LEU A 125 -8.81 1.83 24.05
C LEU A 125 -8.11 1.95 22.69
N PHE A 126 -7.48 3.08 22.37
CA PHE A 126 -6.87 3.34 21.06
C PHE A 126 -5.88 2.24 20.67
N PHE A 127 -4.93 1.90 21.54
CA PHE A 127 -3.93 0.87 21.27
C PHE A 127 -4.44 -0.58 21.39
N GLU A 128 -5.66 -0.79 21.89
CA GLU A 128 -6.34 -2.08 21.84
C GLU A 128 -7.06 -2.30 20.48
N LEU A 129 -7.53 -1.21 19.84
CA LEU A 129 -8.12 -1.28 18.50
C LEU A 129 -7.06 -1.32 17.41
N PHE A 130 -6.06 -0.45 17.53
CA PHE A 130 -5.00 -0.31 16.54
C PHE A 130 -3.73 -1.04 16.97
N SER A 131 -3.26 -1.94 16.10
CA SER A 131 -2.17 -2.88 16.42
C SER A 131 -0.80 -2.26 16.15
N PHE A 132 -0.39 -1.24 16.89
CA PHE A 132 0.98 -0.71 16.84
C PHE A 132 1.95 -1.57 17.65
N THR A 133 3.21 -1.62 17.23
CA THR A 133 4.24 -2.43 17.90
C THR A 133 4.87 -1.63 19.03
N PHE A 134 4.71 -2.11 20.26
CA PHE A 134 5.33 -1.52 21.45
C PHE A 134 6.78 -1.97 21.58
N ARG A 135 7.69 -1.01 21.83
CA ARG A 135 9.07 -1.26 22.26
C ARG A 135 9.13 -1.38 23.78
N GLU A 136 8.45 -0.45 24.44
CA GLU A 136 8.43 -0.33 25.91
C GLU A 136 7.02 0.04 26.34
N GLY A 137 6.57 -0.46 27.50
CA GLY A 137 5.22 -0.25 28.00
C GLY A 137 4.22 -1.31 27.56
N ASP A 138 2.95 -1.12 27.92
CA ASP A 138 1.87 -2.08 27.67
C ASP A 138 0.69 -1.39 27.00
N PRO A 139 0.22 -1.85 25.80
CA PRO A 139 -0.89 -1.25 25.07
C PRO A 139 -2.19 -1.13 25.89
N ALA A 140 -2.46 -2.07 26.79
CA ALA A 140 -3.68 -2.06 27.62
C ALA A 140 -3.70 -0.97 28.68
N THR A 141 -2.54 -0.52 29.14
CA THR A 141 -2.41 0.45 30.25
C THR A 141 -1.83 1.79 29.85
N ALA A 142 -1.20 1.89 28.67
CA ALA A 142 -0.44 3.04 28.25
C ALA A 142 -1.22 4.39 28.32
N LEU A 143 -2.50 4.40 27.95
CA LEU A 143 -3.35 5.60 27.99
C LEU A 143 -4.30 5.65 29.19
N ARG A 144 -4.14 4.75 30.19
CA ARG A 144 -4.99 4.72 31.40
C ARG A 144 -4.32 5.31 32.63
N GLN A 145 -3.03 5.59 32.54
CA GLN A 145 -2.28 6.24 33.63
C GLN A 145 -2.65 7.72 33.72
N PRO A 146 -2.32 8.42 34.81
CA PRO A 146 -2.50 9.86 34.91
C PRO A 146 -1.65 10.60 33.87
N ASP A 147 -2.29 11.49 33.11
CA ASP A 147 -1.65 12.40 32.14
C ASP A 147 -0.63 11.70 31.20
N PRO A 148 -0.99 10.58 30.55
CA PRO A 148 -0.05 9.76 29.85
C PRO A 148 0.24 10.30 28.45
N VAL A 149 1.46 10.09 27.98
CA VAL A 149 1.85 10.24 26.58
C VAL A 149 2.60 8.99 26.12
N VAL A 150 2.23 8.49 24.94
CA VAL A 150 2.93 7.44 24.23
C VAL A 150 3.70 8.09 23.08
N LEU A 151 4.97 7.77 22.93
CA LEU A 151 5.85 8.32 21.91
C LEU A 151 6.17 7.28 20.84
N THR A 152 6.35 7.70 19.60
CA THR A 152 7.08 6.90 18.61
C THR A 152 8.57 6.85 18.95
N ALA A 153 9.28 5.87 18.40
CA ALA A 153 10.72 5.75 18.60
C ALA A 153 11.48 6.98 18.09
N SER A 154 11.03 7.59 17.01
CA SER A 154 11.61 8.84 16.47
C SER A 154 11.33 10.04 17.38
N ALA A 155 10.12 10.18 17.89
CA ALA A 155 9.78 11.23 18.86
C ALA A 155 10.56 11.05 20.17
N ALA A 156 10.66 9.83 20.68
CA ALA A 156 11.44 9.54 21.87
C ALA A 156 12.92 9.94 21.70
N ARG A 157 13.52 9.62 20.56
CA ARG A 157 14.92 10.06 20.26
C ARG A 157 15.04 11.58 20.13
N ARG A 158 14.05 12.25 19.54
CA ARG A 158 14.05 13.70 19.35
C ARG A 158 14.06 14.45 20.68
N HIS A 159 13.26 13.98 21.66
CA HIS A 159 13.14 14.63 22.96
C HIS A 159 14.14 14.13 24.01
N PHE A 160 14.55 12.88 23.97
CA PHE A 160 15.35 12.24 25.03
C PHE A 160 16.73 11.74 24.57
N GLY A 161 17.02 11.78 23.25
CA GLY A 161 18.27 11.23 22.70
C GLY A 161 18.39 9.73 22.99
N GLU A 162 19.49 9.34 23.62
CA GLU A 162 19.75 7.95 24.02
C GLU A 162 19.25 7.59 25.42
N SER A 163 18.65 8.56 26.15
CA SER A 163 18.13 8.32 27.51
C SER A 163 16.80 7.59 27.43
N SER A 164 16.53 6.69 28.40
CA SER A 164 15.22 6.04 28.50
C SER A 164 14.12 7.08 28.72
N PRO A 165 13.08 7.13 27.89
CA PRO A 165 12.01 8.10 28.03
C PRO A 165 10.95 7.69 29.06
N LEU A 166 10.83 6.39 29.40
CA LEU A 166 9.78 5.91 30.31
C LEU A 166 9.80 6.58 31.66
N GLY A 167 8.61 7.04 32.11
CA GLY A 167 8.43 7.71 33.38
C GLY A 167 8.95 9.15 33.41
N GLN A 168 9.59 9.62 32.33
CA GLN A 168 10.00 11.03 32.24
C GLN A 168 8.83 11.95 31.86
N SER A 169 8.98 13.23 32.14
CA SER A 169 7.93 14.22 31.91
C SER A 169 8.19 15.05 30.67
N LEU A 170 7.13 15.38 29.96
CA LEU A 170 7.06 16.37 28.89
C LEU A 170 5.99 17.40 29.25
N GLU A 171 6.19 18.64 28.88
CA GLU A 171 5.19 19.71 29.05
C GLU A 171 4.56 20.06 27.69
N LEU A 172 3.23 20.02 27.61
CA LEU A 172 2.48 20.37 26.42
C LEU A 172 1.92 21.78 26.56
N ASP A 173 2.26 22.68 25.60
CA ASP A 173 1.78 24.06 25.47
C ASP A 173 1.97 24.92 26.73
N ASN A 174 2.98 24.66 27.54
CA ASN A 174 3.18 25.33 28.85
C ASN A 174 1.93 25.26 29.75
N ARG A 175 1.14 24.20 29.61
CA ARG A 175 -0.14 24.06 30.33
C ARG A 175 -0.27 22.76 31.09
N LYS A 176 0.30 21.68 30.51
CA LYS A 176 0.07 20.36 31.06
C LYS A 176 1.32 19.50 31.04
N MET A 177 1.68 19.04 32.23
CA MET A 177 2.72 17.99 32.37
C MET A 177 2.15 16.63 31.98
N LEU A 178 2.87 15.95 31.13
CA LEU A 178 2.59 14.60 30.65
C LEU A 178 3.68 13.64 31.14
N THR A 179 3.32 12.41 31.39
CA THR A 179 4.29 11.34 31.73
C THR A 179 4.40 10.36 30.59
N VAL A 180 5.61 10.06 30.14
CA VAL A 180 5.84 9.05 29.10
C VAL A 180 5.57 7.66 29.67
N THR A 181 4.53 7.01 29.17
CA THR A 181 4.05 5.71 29.65
C THR A 181 4.41 4.54 28.76
N ALA A 182 4.73 4.82 27.51
CA ALA A 182 5.15 3.80 26.56
C ALA A 182 5.91 4.41 25.37
N VAL A 183 6.67 3.56 24.68
CA VAL A 183 7.31 3.85 23.39
C VAL A 183 6.90 2.78 22.39
N ILE A 184 6.43 3.22 21.24
CA ILE A 184 6.09 2.34 20.11
C ILE A 184 7.13 2.47 19.00
N GLU A 185 7.17 1.48 18.08
CA GLU A 185 7.88 1.64 16.81
C GLU A 185 7.29 2.84 16.03
N ASP A 186 8.09 3.40 15.12
CA ASP A 186 7.58 4.45 14.24
C ASP A 186 6.36 3.93 13.44
N VAL A 187 5.36 4.78 13.27
CA VAL A 187 4.16 4.42 12.53
C VAL A 187 4.53 4.02 11.10
N PRO A 188 4.04 2.87 10.61
CA PRO A 188 4.31 2.46 9.24
C PRO A 188 3.84 3.53 8.24
N GLY A 189 4.64 3.79 7.19
CA GLY A 189 4.26 4.74 6.13
C GLY A 189 3.00 4.33 5.34
N LEU A 190 2.52 3.09 5.51
CA LEU A 190 1.28 2.56 4.92
C LEU A 190 0.14 2.56 5.95
N SER A 191 0.01 3.64 6.71
CA SER A 191 -1.07 3.83 7.68
C SER A 191 -1.81 5.13 7.42
N SER A 192 -3.14 5.09 7.47
CA SER A 192 -4.00 6.28 7.46
C SER A 192 -3.89 7.09 8.75
N LEU A 193 -3.29 6.52 9.80
CA LEU A 193 -3.02 7.17 11.08
C LEU A 193 -1.52 7.49 11.14
N GLN A 194 -1.16 8.75 10.97
CA GLN A 194 0.22 9.22 11.09
C GLN A 194 0.32 10.14 12.31
N PHE A 195 1.12 9.75 13.28
CA PHE A 195 1.36 10.50 14.50
C PHE A 195 2.74 10.22 15.08
N ASP A 196 3.26 11.17 15.85
CA ASP A 196 4.50 11.04 16.61
C ASP A 196 4.23 10.82 18.10
N MET A 197 3.09 11.32 18.58
CA MET A 197 2.69 11.23 19.98
C MET A 197 1.21 10.93 20.10
N VAL A 198 0.84 10.14 21.12
CA VAL A 198 -0.56 9.93 21.51
C VAL A 198 -0.74 10.30 22.98
N VAL A 199 -1.60 11.27 23.23
CA VAL A 199 -1.95 11.77 24.56
C VAL A 199 -3.37 11.31 24.91
N ALA A 200 -3.62 11.01 26.18
CA ALA A 200 -4.96 10.58 26.57
C ALA A 200 -6.01 11.69 26.36
N MET A 201 -7.18 11.30 25.87
CA MET A 201 -8.30 12.19 25.53
C MET A 201 -8.69 13.17 26.67
N PRO A 202 -8.69 12.80 27.98
CA PRO A 202 -9.02 13.75 29.05
C PRO A 202 -8.12 14.98 29.12
N VAL A 203 -6.86 14.86 28.69
CA VAL A 203 -5.90 16.00 28.67
C VAL A 203 -6.38 17.10 27.72
N LEU A 204 -7.11 16.75 26.65
CA LEU A 204 -7.69 17.72 25.73
C LEU A 204 -8.57 18.74 26.42
N GLY A 205 -9.29 18.34 27.49
CA GLY A 205 -10.09 19.27 28.32
C GLY A 205 -9.28 20.33 29.07
N VAL A 206 -7.99 20.05 29.30
CA VAL A 206 -7.08 21.05 29.91
C VAL A 206 -6.51 21.98 28.83
N THR A 207 -6.17 21.45 27.66
CA THR A 207 -5.58 22.24 26.56
C THR A 207 -6.61 23.15 25.88
N MET A 208 -7.80 22.63 25.56
CA MET A 208 -8.86 23.34 24.83
C MET A 208 -10.00 23.85 25.73
N GLY A 209 -10.08 23.37 26.96
CA GLY A 209 -11.15 23.67 27.92
C GLY A 209 -12.15 22.51 28.07
N ALA A 210 -12.72 22.41 29.28
CA ALA A 210 -13.63 21.31 29.64
C ALA A 210 -14.91 21.24 28.79
N TRP A 211 -15.29 22.35 28.15
CA TRP A 211 -16.46 22.44 27.27
C TRP A 211 -16.44 21.42 26.10
N VAL A 212 -15.25 20.93 25.70
CA VAL A 212 -15.08 19.89 24.65
C VAL A 212 -15.87 18.63 24.98
N PHE A 213 -16.11 18.36 26.26
CA PHE A 213 -16.85 17.18 26.72
C PHE A 213 -18.23 17.54 27.31
N GLU A 214 -18.60 18.84 27.34
CA GLU A 214 -19.90 19.27 27.86
C GLU A 214 -21.03 18.87 26.89
N SER A 215 -22.07 18.27 27.42
CA SER A 215 -23.29 17.97 26.70
C SER A 215 -23.88 19.23 26.05
N GLY A 216 -24.16 19.18 24.76
CA GLY A 216 -24.72 20.27 23.97
C GLY A 216 -23.70 21.10 23.19
N LYS A 217 -22.51 21.37 23.71
CA LYS A 217 -21.47 22.13 23.01
C LYS A 217 -20.57 21.20 22.16
N SER A 218 -20.29 20.02 22.67
CA SER A 218 -19.44 19.01 22.03
C SER A 218 -20.00 18.39 20.74
N TRP A 219 -21.25 18.69 20.37
CA TRP A 219 -21.86 18.31 19.10
C TRP A 219 -21.49 19.25 17.92
N HIS A 220 -20.81 20.33 18.16
CA HIS A 220 -20.47 21.29 17.11
C HIS A 220 -18.97 21.38 16.86
N TYR A 221 -18.16 21.22 17.91
CA TYR A 221 -16.71 21.41 17.84
C TYR A 221 -16.01 20.83 19.08
N PRO A 222 -14.78 20.32 19.01
CA PRO A 222 -14.02 20.08 17.78
C PRO A 222 -14.51 18.82 17.05
N PRO A 223 -14.33 18.76 15.72
CA PRO A 223 -14.59 17.54 14.97
C PRO A 223 -13.59 16.46 15.39
N MET A 224 -14.08 15.26 15.66
CA MET A 224 -13.26 14.11 16.08
C MET A 224 -13.41 12.96 15.12
N TYR A 225 -12.40 12.13 15.01
CA TYR A 225 -12.51 10.87 14.29
C TYR A 225 -13.00 9.80 15.25
N THR A 226 -14.04 9.11 14.85
CA THR A 226 -14.58 7.97 15.61
C THR A 226 -14.33 6.69 14.84
N VAL A 227 -13.72 5.70 15.49
CA VAL A 227 -13.53 4.36 14.95
C VAL A 227 -14.18 3.34 15.86
N VAL A 228 -14.91 2.41 15.26
CA VAL A 228 -15.59 1.32 15.96
C VAL A 228 -15.05 -0.03 15.54
N ARG A 229 -15.10 -0.99 16.46
CA ARG A 229 -14.88 -2.41 16.14
C ARG A 229 -16.21 -3.13 16.15
N LEU A 230 -16.51 -3.80 15.03
CA LEU A 230 -17.71 -4.61 14.87
C LEU A 230 -17.40 -6.10 15.13
N PRO A 231 -18.39 -6.92 15.50
CA PRO A 231 -18.24 -8.37 15.66
C PRO A 231 -17.79 -9.04 14.37
N ALA A 232 -17.07 -10.15 14.49
CA ALA A 232 -16.54 -10.88 13.34
C ALA A 232 -17.63 -11.52 12.46
N ASP A 233 -18.80 -11.77 13.02
CA ASP A 233 -19.96 -12.39 12.36
C ASP A 233 -20.91 -11.37 11.70
N ARG A 234 -20.66 -10.08 11.83
CA ARG A 234 -21.53 -9.00 11.30
C ARG A 234 -20.76 -8.05 10.41
N ARG A 235 -21.43 -7.60 9.35
CA ARG A 235 -20.92 -6.57 8.44
C ARG A 235 -21.64 -5.24 8.69
N ALA A 236 -20.98 -4.14 8.34
CA ALA A 236 -21.53 -2.79 8.50
C ALA A 236 -22.90 -2.60 7.83
N GLU A 237 -23.11 -3.22 6.67
CA GLU A 237 -24.38 -3.13 5.93
C GLU A 237 -25.55 -3.73 6.71
N GLN A 238 -25.29 -4.79 7.49
CA GLN A 238 -26.31 -5.43 8.34
C GLN A 238 -26.69 -4.55 9.54
N LEU A 239 -25.76 -3.71 9.97
CA LEU A 239 -25.94 -2.80 11.10
C LEU A 239 -26.49 -1.45 10.66
N ALA A 240 -26.43 -1.10 9.37
CA ALA A 240 -26.94 0.16 8.83
C ALA A 240 -28.43 0.35 9.15
N ALA A 241 -29.23 -0.71 9.17
CA ALA A 241 -30.65 -0.66 9.52
C ALA A 241 -30.92 -0.22 10.99
N ALA A 242 -29.92 -0.27 11.86
CA ALA A 242 -30.06 0.14 13.25
C ALA A 242 -29.86 1.67 13.46
N TRP A 243 -29.26 2.37 12.47
CA TRP A 243 -28.98 3.80 12.58
C TRP A 243 -30.23 4.64 12.89
N PRO A 244 -31.34 4.56 12.16
CA PRO A 244 -32.50 5.40 12.42
C PRO A 244 -33.04 5.26 13.85
N THR A 245 -33.08 4.04 14.37
CA THR A 245 -33.54 3.77 15.75
C THR A 245 -32.57 4.32 16.79
N PHE A 246 -31.26 4.17 16.54
CA PHE A 246 -30.21 4.69 17.41
C PHE A 246 -30.25 6.23 17.43
N GLU A 247 -30.32 6.85 16.26
CA GLU A 247 -30.35 8.31 16.11
C GLU A 247 -31.56 8.89 16.81
N GLN A 248 -32.75 8.31 16.60
CA GLN A 248 -33.97 8.78 17.25
C GLN A 248 -33.89 8.74 18.78
N LYS A 249 -33.21 7.75 19.34
CA LYS A 249 -33.11 7.52 20.78
C LYS A 249 -32.01 8.34 21.45
N HIS A 250 -30.88 8.56 20.78
CA HIS A 250 -29.67 9.04 21.40
C HIS A 250 -29.18 10.40 20.90
N LEU A 251 -29.64 10.85 19.72
CA LEU A 251 -29.18 12.11 19.15
C LEU A 251 -30.17 13.23 19.35
N PRO A 252 -29.73 14.46 19.63
CA PRO A 252 -30.58 15.65 19.64
C PRO A 252 -31.28 15.85 18.29
N GLU A 253 -32.48 16.43 18.30
CA GLU A 253 -33.28 16.65 17.10
C GLU A 253 -32.55 17.46 16.04
N TYR A 254 -31.94 18.57 16.43
CA TYR A 254 -31.17 19.43 15.53
C TYR A 254 -29.96 18.74 14.87
N ILE A 255 -29.42 17.68 15.52
CA ILE A 255 -28.36 16.86 14.91
C ILE A 255 -28.95 15.95 13.85
N ARG A 256 -30.06 15.30 14.13
CA ARG A 256 -30.72 14.37 13.21
C ARG A 256 -31.27 15.04 11.94
N GLU A 257 -31.63 16.32 12.03
CA GLU A 257 -32.11 17.10 10.90
C GLU A 257 -30.99 17.45 9.90
N MET A 258 -29.76 17.61 10.37
CA MET A 258 -28.62 18.08 9.57
C MET A 258 -27.63 16.96 9.22
N TYR A 259 -27.53 15.92 10.05
CA TYR A 259 -26.47 14.93 9.96
C TYR A 259 -27.02 13.51 10.02
N THR A 260 -26.50 12.67 9.14
CA THR A 260 -26.62 11.22 9.21
C THR A 260 -25.24 10.59 9.30
N PHE A 261 -25.16 9.33 9.73
CA PHE A 261 -23.88 8.68 9.99
C PHE A 261 -23.82 7.35 9.23
N ALA A 262 -22.61 7.02 8.78
CA ALA A 262 -22.34 5.76 8.11
C ALA A 262 -21.03 5.13 8.57
N PHE A 263 -20.89 3.82 8.36
CA PHE A 263 -19.66 3.09 8.62
C PHE A 263 -18.83 2.98 7.34
N GLN A 264 -17.60 3.47 7.40
CA GLN A 264 -16.61 3.29 6.34
C GLN A 264 -15.55 2.28 6.80
N PRO A 265 -15.30 1.17 6.06
CA PRO A 265 -14.25 0.24 6.40
C PRO A 265 -12.89 0.93 6.54
N LEU A 266 -12.08 0.55 7.53
CA LEU A 266 -10.75 1.13 7.74
C LEU A 266 -9.89 1.04 6.48
N ARG A 267 -9.94 -0.09 5.78
CA ARG A 267 -9.20 -0.33 4.53
C ARG A 267 -9.66 0.54 3.35
N ASP A 268 -10.82 1.17 3.45
CA ASP A 268 -11.35 2.04 2.39
C ASP A 268 -11.02 3.52 2.61
N ILE A 269 -10.51 3.88 3.78
CA ILE A 269 -10.12 5.26 4.11
C ILE A 269 -9.12 5.79 3.08
N HIS A 270 -8.09 5.00 2.78
CA HIS A 270 -7.05 5.39 1.84
C HIS A 270 -7.52 5.49 0.37
N TYR A 271 -8.67 4.89 0.04
CA TYR A 271 -9.18 4.86 -1.34
C TYR A 271 -10.31 5.85 -1.63
N THR A 272 -10.83 6.51 -0.60
CA THR A 272 -11.98 7.42 -0.73
C THR A 272 -11.64 8.75 -0.09
N GLN A 273 -11.42 9.78 -0.90
CA GLN A 273 -11.17 11.13 -0.39
C GLN A 273 -12.45 11.74 0.14
N LEU A 274 -12.50 12.01 1.43
CA LEU A 274 -13.56 12.74 2.09
C LEU A 274 -13.04 14.09 2.58
N GLU A 275 -13.94 15.06 2.74
CA GLU A 275 -13.59 16.31 3.40
C GLU A 275 -13.16 16.06 4.86
N GLY A 276 -12.06 16.67 5.27
CA GLY A 276 -11.49 16.45 6.59
C GLY A 276 -10.61 15.20 6.71
N ASP A 277 -10.30 14.48 5.63
CA ASP A 277 -9.30 13.41 5.67
C ASP A 277 -7.92 13.95 6.04
N LEU A 278 -7.19 13.20 6.87
CA LEU A 278 -5.85 13.58 7.37
C LEU A 278 -4.77 13.44 6.30
N LEU A 279 -4.95 12.51 5.38
CA LEU A 279 -3.98 12.20 4.33
C LEU A 279 -4.71 12.16 2.97
N PRO A 280 -3.99 12.49 1.89
CA PRO A 280 -4.56 12.35 0.54
C PRO A 280 -4.86 10.89 0.22
N ALA A 281 -5.99 10.65 -0.42
CA ALA A 281 -6.41 9.31 -0.83
C ALA A 281 -5.93 8.97 -2.24
N THR A 282 -5.63 7.68 -2.47
CA THR A 282 -5.35 7.15 -3.80
C THR A 282 -6.55 6.35 -4.28
N SER A 283 -7.24 6.82 -5.33
CA SER A 283 -8.46 6.13 -5.78
C SER A 283 -8.16 4.73 -6.33
N ARG A 284 -9.07 3.78 -6.11
CA ARG A 284 -8.98 2.42 -6.70
C ARG A 284 -8.89 2.44 -8.23
N SER A 285 -9.55 3.41 -8.88
CA SER A 285 -9.47 3.60 -10.34
C SER A 285 -8.06 4.01 -10.79
N THR A 286 -7.36 4.81 -10.01
CA THR A 286 -5.95 5.18 -10.27
C THR A 286 -5.05 3.94 -10.20
N LEU A 287 -5.21 3.09 -9.18
CA LEU A 287 -4.45 1.85 -9.06
C LEU A 287 -4.72 0.87 -10.22
N PHE A 288 -5.98 0.77 -10.63
CA PHE A 288 -6.36 -0.02 -11.79
C PHE A 288 -5.73 0.52 -13.08
N LEU A 289 -5.73 1.85 -13.28
CA LEU A 289 -5.09 2.49 -14.41
C LEU A 289 -3.57 2.21 -14.43
N PHE A 290 -2.87 2.37 -13.30
CA PHE A 290 -1.45 2.04 -13.20
C PHE A 290 -1.18 0.57 -13.51
N THR A 291 -2.03 -0.34 -13.05
CA THR A 291 -1.92 -1.77 -13.38
C THR A 291 -2.01 -2.01 -14.88
N ILE A 292 -2.99 -1.39 -15.56
CA ILE A 292 -3.11 -1.48 -17.02
C ILE A 292 -1.88 -0.91 -17.71
N ILE A 293 -1.40 0.27 -17.30
CA ILE A 293 -0.20 0.89 -17.86
C ILE A 293 1.00 -0.05 -17.73
N GLY A 294 1.20 -0.65 -16.55
CA GLY A 294 2.28 -1.62 -16.33
C GLY A 294 2.20 -2.82 -17.26
N LEU A 295 1.01 -3.38 -17.45
CA LEU A 295 0.79 -4.50 -18.37
C LEU A 295 1.02 -4.11 -19.84
N VAL A 296 0.62 -2.90 -20.25
CA VAL A 296 0.85 -2.38 -21.61
C VAL A 296 2.34 -2.19 -21.85
N ILE A 297 3.09 -1.61 -20.92
CA ILE A 297 4.55 -1.45 -21.03
C ILE A 297 5.21 -2.83 -21.20
N LEU A 298 4.80 -3.82 -20.42
CA LEU A 298 5.30 -5.17 -20.50
C LEU A 298 4.98 -5.82 -21.86
N ALA A 299 3.76 -5.63 -22.36
CA ALA A 299 3.34 -6.13 -23.68
C ALA A 299 4.17 -5.48 -24.80
N ILE A 300 4.41 -4.16 -24.75
CA ILE A 300 5.26 -3.46 -25.73
C ILE A 300 6.69 -4.01 -25.68
N ALA A 301 7.26 -4.21 -24.50
CA ALA A 301 8.60 -4.78 -24.35
C ALA A 301 8.66 -6.21 -24.95
N CYS A 302 7.65 -7.05 -24.72
CA CYS A 302 7.53 -8.38 -25.27
C CYS A 302 7.43 -8.37 -26.80
N ILE A 303 6.53 -7.53 -27.35
CA ILE A 303 6.33 -7.38 -28.81
C ILE A 303 7.63 -6.91 -29.49
N ASN A 304 8.34 -5.96 -28.89
CA ASN A 304 9.59 -5.45 -29.41
C ASN A 304 10.62 -6.59 -29.56
N VAL A 305 10.79 -7.41 -28.55
CA VAL A 305 11.71 -8.55 -28.60
C VAL A 305 11.26 -9.61 -29.62
N VAL A 306 9.97 -9.93 -29.68
CA VAL A 306 9.43 -10.87 -30.68
C VAL A 306 9.69 -10.35 -32.09
N ASN A 307 9.46 -9.08 -32.38
CA ASN A 307 9.73 -8.48 -33.70
C ASN A 307 11.21 -8.59 -34.06
N LEU A 308 12.09 -8.31 -33.10
CA LEU A 308 13.51 -8.43 -33.30
C LEU A 308 13.95 -9.92 -33.52
N GLN A 309 13.36 -10.87 -32.83
CA GLN A 309 13.62 -12.30 -33.04
C GLN A 309 13.09 -12.77 -34.40
N LEU A 310 11.91 -12.30 -34.84
CA LEU A 310 11.37 -12.62 -36.14
C LEU A 310 12.29 -12.11 -37.26
N SER A 311 12.87 -10.92 -37.14
CA SER A 311 13.82 -10.41 -38.14
C SER A 311 15.08 -11.27 -38.28
N GLN A 312 15.50 -11.93 -37.20
CA GLN A 312 16.62 -12.90 -37.23
C GLN A 312 16.20 -14.28 -37.69
N LEU A 313 14.92 -14.63 -37.62
CA LEU A 313 14.44 -15.97 -37.97
C LEU A 313 14.88 -16.36 -39.37
N PHE A 314 14.79 -15.45 -40.35
CA PHE A 314 15.22 -15.70 -41.73
C PHE A 314 16.70 -16.10 -41.85
N ARG A 315 17.59 -15.55 -41.03
CA ARG A 315 19.02 -15.95 -40.98
C ARG A 315 19.21 -17.30 -40.29
N ARG A 316 18.31 -17.67 -39.37
CA ARG A 316 18.37 -18.95 -38.62
C ARG A 316 17.66 -20.09 -39.33
N LEU A 317 16.79 -19.81 -40.34
CA LEU A 317 16.06 -20.81 -41.10
C LEU A 317 17.00 -21.85 -41.74
N GLN A 318 18.12 -21.43 -42.34
CA GLN A 318 19.11 -22.36 -42.93
C GLN A 318 19.71 -23.31 -41.89
N ALA A 319 20.09 -22.78 -40.73
CA ALA A 319 20.67 -23.58 -39.64
C ALA A 319 19.66 -24.57 -39.06
N PHE A 320 18.38 -24.18 -38.91
CA PHE A 320 17.32 -25.07 -38.45
C PHE A 320 16.92 -26.10 -39.48
N GLY A 321 16.92 -25.75 -40.79
CA GLY A 321 16.69 -26.66 -41.88
C GLY A 321 17.74 -27.77 -41.94
N ILE A 322 19.02 -27.43 -41.86
CA ILE A 322 20.13 -28.41 -41.80
C ILE A 322 19.96 -29.37 -40.62
N ARG A 323 19.65 -28.86 -39.43
CA ARG A 323 19.43 -29.68 -38.23
C ARG A 323 18.26 -30.65 -38.40
N ARG A 324 17.18 -30.22 -39.05
CA ARG A 324 16.01 -31.07 -39.31
C ARG A 324 16.32 -32.20 -40.30
N VAL A 325 17.11 -31.92 -41.35
CA VAL A 325 17.62 -32.93 -42.24
C VAL A 325 18.50 -33.96 -41.53
N LEU A 326 19.24 -33.51 -40.49
CA LEU A 326 20.04 -34.36 -39.62
C LEU A 326 19.23 -35.07 -38.52
N GLY A 327 17.88 -34.99 -38.54
CA GLY A 327 17.00 -35.75 -37.65
C GLY A 327 16.56 -35.00 -36.37
N ALA A 328 16.76 -33.67 -36.25
CA ALA A 328 16.29 -32.94 -35.10
C ALA A 328 14.75 -32.84 -35.07
N GLN A 329 14.15 -33.17 -33.92
CA GLN A 329 12.70 -33.07 -33.71
C GLN A 329 12.26 -31.62 -33.55
N PRO A 330 11.06 -31.22 -34.02
CA PRO A 330 10.50 -29.86 -33.85
C PRO A 330 10.47 -29.40 -32.41
N ARG A 331 10.19 -30.29 -31.47
CA ARG A 331 10.19 -30.04 -30.04
C ARG A 331 11.53 -29.54 -29.50
N GLN A 332 12.63 -30.10 -30.01
CA GLN A 332 13.99 -29.72 -29.61
C GLN A 332 14.33 -28.27 -30.03
N ILE A 333 13.78 -27.82 -31.18
CA ILE A 333 13.95 -26.46 -31.67
C ILE A 333 13.18 -25.50 -30.76
N LEU A 334 11.93 -25.84 -30.41
CA LEU A 334 11.11 -25.03 -29.46
C LEU A 334 11.75 -24.96 -28.08
N GLU A 335 12.23 -26.06 -27.53
CA GLU A 335 12.94 -26.13 -26.24
C GLU A 335 14.19 -25.25 -26.26
N GLN A 336 14.94 -25.25 -27.36
CA GLN A 336 16.12 -24.37 -27.49
C GLN A 336 15.72 -22.88 -27.53
N MET A 337 14.68 -22.53 -28.30
CA MET A 337 14.17 -21.15 -28.36
C MET A 337 13.61 -20.69 -27.02
N GLY A 338 12.89 -21.56 -26.31
CA GLY A 338 12.40 -21.31 -24.96
C GLY A 338 13.50 -21.07 -23.94
N LEU A 339 14.56 -21.88 -23.97
CA LEU A 339 15.71 -21.71 -23.09
C LEU A 339 16.49 -20.42 -23.40
N GLU A 340 16.63 -20.05 -24.68
CA GLU A 340 17.22 -18.76 -25.07
C GLU A 340 16.40 -17.58 -24.56
N ALA A 341 15.06 -17.63 -24.67
CA ALA A 341 14.15 -16.63 -24.14
C ALA A 341 14.23 -16.51 -22.61
N LEU A 342 14.25 -17.63 -21.89
CA LEU A 342 14.39 -17.65 -20.44
C LEU A 342 15.71 -17.07 -19.94
N LEU A 343 16.81 -17.34 -20.64
CA LEU A 343 18.12 -16.77 -20.30
C LEU A 343 18.15 -15.24 -20.52
N LEU A 344 17.61 -14.75 -21.64
CA LEU A 344 17.50 -13.31 -21.91
C LEU A 344 16.60 -12.63 -20.88
N LEU A 345 15.45 -13.22 -20.58
CA LEU A 345 14.53 -12.71 -19.56
C LEU A 345 15.17 -12.71 -18.16
N GLY A 346 15.90 -13.77 -17.80
CA GLY A 346 16.61 -13.85 -16.52
C GLY A 346 17.67 -12.75 -16.36
N LEU A 347 18.46 -12.52 -17.43
CA LEU A 347 19.45 -11.43 -17.45
C LEU A 347 18.77 -10.05 -17.40
N ALA A 348 17.70 -9.86 -18.19
CA ALA A 348 16.94 -8.62 -18.19
C ALA A 348 16.27 -8.35 -16.84
N LEU A 349 15.73 -9.37 -16.19
CA LEU A 349 15.16 -9.27 -14.86
C LEU A 349 16.21 -8.91 -13.80
N GLY A 350 17.39 -9.52 -13.86
CA GLY A 350 18.50 -9.17 -12.96
C GLY A 350 18.90 -7.70 -13.09
N LEU A 351 19.01 -7.19 -14.33
CA LEU A 351 19.27 -5.78 -14.60
C LEU A 351 18.10 -4.88 -14.14
N ALA A 352 16.87 -5.29 -14.38
CA ALA A 352 15.67 -4.57 -13.94
C ALA A 352 15.63 -4.45 -12.41
N CYS A 353 15.90 -5.54 -11.68
CA CYS A 353 15.99 -5.50 -10.22
C CYS A 353 17.09 -4.55 -9.74
N LEU A 354 18.23 -4.51 -10.41
CA LEU A 354 19.32 -3.59 -10.08
C LEU A 354 18.91 -2.13 -10.31
N VAL A 355 18.26 -1.83 -11.44
CA VAL A 355 17.74 -0.49 -11.76
C VAL A 355 16.71 -0.05 -10.70
N VAL A 356 15.80 -0.95 -10.33
CA VAL A 356 14.80 -0.69 -9.29
C VAL A 356 15.49 -0.44 -7.95
N GLN A 357 16.43 -1.29 -7.55
CA GLN A 357 17.16 -1.15 -6.28
C GLN A 357 17.90 0.20 -6.16
N VAL A 358 18.52 0.65 -7.24
CA VAL A 358 19.25 1.93 -7.26
C VAL A 358 18.29 3.12 -7.28
N GLY A 359 17.14 2.98 -7.95
CA GLY A 359 16.19 4.07 -8.12
C GLY A 359 15.18 4.24 -6.97
N LEU A 360 14.94 3.20 -6.15
CA LEU A 360 13.97 3.25 -5.03
C LEU A 360 14.18 4.44 -4.08
N PRO A 361 15.42 4.79 -3.64
CA PRO A 361 15.61 5.97 -2.78
C PRO A 361 15.13 7.29 -3.38
N GLY A 362 15.16 7.41 -4.72
CA GLY A 362 14.66 8.60 -5.43
C GLY A 362 13.14 8.70 -5.53
N THR A 363 12.40 7.65 -5.19
CA THR A 363 10.93 7.65 -5.29
C THR A 363 10.26 8.60 -4.29
N GLY A 364 10.95 8.92 -3.18
CA GLY A 364 10.45 9.89 -2.19
C GLY A 364 10.15 11.27 -2.75
N GLN A 365 10.85 11.70 -3.81
CA GLN A 365 10.59 12.97 -4.47
C GLN A 365 9.38 12.96 -5.41
N LEU A 366 8.96 11.77 -5.84
CA LEU A 366 7.86 11.60 -6.80
C LEU A 366 6.54 11.23 -6.12
N PHE A 367 6.60 10.52 -5.01
CA PHE A 367 5.42 9.91 -4.34
C PHE A 367 5.25 10.37 -2.90
N ASP A 368 5.98 11.40 -2.44
CA ASP A 368 6.06 11.87 -1.05
C ASP A 368 6.42 10.77 -0.03
N ARG A 369 6.85 9.61 -0.52
CA ARG A 369 7.35 8.50 0.29
C ARG A 369 8.33 7.63 -0.48
N VAL A 370 9.27 7.05 0.24
CA VAL A 370 10.21 6.09 -0.33
C VAL A 370 9.55 4.72 -0.41
N LEU A 371 9.37 4.21 -1.64
CA LEU A 371 8.92 2.84 -1.85
C LEU A 371 9.94 1.86 -1.29
N SER A 372 9.49 0.79 -0.66
CA SER A 372 10.36 -0.15 0.03
C SER A 372 10.51 -1.48 -0.71
N TRP A 373 11.76 -1.92 -0.88
CA TRP A 373 12.03 -3.29 -1.34
C TRP A 373 11.47 -4.37 -0.38
N LYS A 374 11.18 -4.00 0.89
CA LYS A 374 10.51 -4.90 1.85
C LYS A 374 9.12 -5.36 1.37
N ALA A 375 8.46 -4.58 0.52
CA ALA A 375 7.21 -4.98 -0.13
C ALA A 375 7.38 -6.26 -0.95
N THR A 376 8.56 -6.48 -1.54
CA THR A 376 8.87 -7.69 -2.32
C THR A 376 9.14 -8.93 -1.46
N ALA A 377 9.20 -8.83 -0.14
CA ALA A 377 9.31 -10.01 0.74
C ALA A 377 8.07 -10.92 0.66
N SER A 378 6.97 -10.45 0.04
CA SER A 378 5.76 -11.24 -0.16
C SER A 378 5.97 -12.33 -1.23
N PRO A 379 5.72 -13.62 -0.90
CA PRO A 379 5.81 -14.72 -1.87
C PRO A 379 4.91 -14.53 -3.09
N TRP A 380 3.81 -13.80 -2.94
CA TRP A 380 2.84 -13.53 -4.02
C TRP A 380 3.41 -12.66 -5.14
N ILE A 381 4.30 -11.71 -4.81
CA ILE A 381 4.99 -10.88 -5.83
C ILE A 381 5.91 -11.76 -6.67
N TRP A 382 6.70 -12.60 -6.04
CA TRP A 382 7.61 -13.51 -6.76
C TRP A 382 6.87 -14.56 -7.56
N GLY A 383 5.75 -15.08 -7.02
CA GLY A 383 4.86 -15.99 -7.76
C GLY A 383 4.27 -15.32 -9.00
N GLY A 384 3.73 -14.13 -8.88
CA GLY A 384 3.21 -13.34 -9.99
C GLY A 384 4.28 -13.00 -11.03
N LEU A 385 5.47 -12.59 -10.57
CA LEU A 385 6.61 -12.31 -11.45
C LEU A 385 7.08 -13.57 -12.21
N ALA A 386 7.17 -14.72 -11.52
CA ALA A 386 7.52 -15.98 -12.17
C ALA A 386 6.52 -16.37 -13.26
N VAL A 387 5.22 -16.27 -12.98
CA VAL A 387 4.16 -16.50 -13.99
C VAL A 387 4.32 -15.55 -15.17
N THR A 388 4.54 -14.27 -14.91
CA THR A 388 4.77 -13.26 -15.96
C THR A 388 5.96 -13.61 -16.84
N VAL A 389 7.11 -13.95 -16.24
CA VAL A 389 8.32 -14.36 -16.96
C VAL A 389 8.07 -15.62 -17.80
N LEU A 390 7.34 -16.61 -17.29
CA LEU A 390 7.00 -17.83 -18.02
C LEU A 390 6.07 -17.54 -19.19
N LEU A 391 5.07 -16.68 -19.03
CA LEU A 391 4.19 -16.25 -20.11
C LEU A 391 4.98 -15.50 -21.19
N MET A 392 5.84 -14.56 -20.82
CA MET A 392 6.72 -13.86 -21.77
C MET A 392 7.64 -14.82 -22.52
N ALA A 393 8.27 -15.77 -21.83
CA ALA A 393 9.10 -16.77 -22.46
C ALA A 393 8.32 -17.63 -23.46
N GLY A 394 7.09 -18.00 -23.11
CA GLY A 394 6.17 -18.72 -24.01
C GLY A 394 5.84 -17.94 -25.27
N PHE A 395 5.54 -16.64 -25.16
CA PHE A 395 5.30 -15.76 -26.31
C PHE A 395 6.57 -15.57 -27.15
N MET A 396 7.70 -15.31 -26.53
CA MET A 396 8.98 -15.10 -27.21
C MET A 396 9.48 -16.35 -27.98
N ALA A 397 9.18 -17.54 -27.48
CA ALA A 397 9.54 -18.78 -28.17
C ALA A 397 8.45 -19.26 -29.14
N GLY A 398 7.19 -19.17 -28.72
CA GLY A 398 6.03 -19.71 -29.43
C GLY A 398 5.72 -19.01 -30.74
N ILE A 399 5.73 -17.64 -30.73
CA ILE A 399 5.41 -16.88 -31.94
C ILE A 399 6.44 -17.12 -33.06
N PRO A 400 7.76 -16.97 -32.86
CA PRO A 400 8.74 -17.27 -33.89
C PRO A 400 8.71 -18.74 -34.35
N TYR A 401 8.46 -19.68 -33.42
CA TYR A 401 8.31 -21.08 -33.75
C TYR A 401 7.07 -21.34 -34.63
N TRP A 402 5.94 -20.71 -34.35
CA TRP A 402 4.73 -20.84 -35.16
C TRP A 402 4.94 -20.30 -36.59
N PHE A 403 5.62 -19.15 -36.75
CA PHE A 403 6.00 -18.62 -38.05
C PHE A 403 6.93 -19.59 -38.80
N PHE A 404 7.93 -20.14 -38.11
CA PHE A 404 8.86 -21.13 -38.67
C PHE A 404 8.12 -22.38 -39.19
N SER A 405 7.16 -22.90 -38.42
CA SER A 405 6.42 -24.11 -38.80
C SER A 405 5.51 -23.87 -40.00
N ARG A 406 4.91 -22.71 -40.16
CA ARG A 406 4.05 -22.34 -41.29
C ARG A 406 4.83 -22.13 -42.59
N GLU A 407 5.96 -21.45 -42.54
CA GLU A 407 6.80 -21.21 -43.72
C GLU A 407 7.30 -22.51 -44.33
N GLN A 408 7.69 -23.46 -43.51
CA GLN A 408 8.10 -24.80 -44.03
C GLN A 408 6.94 -25.55 -44.70
N THR A 409 5.74 -25.47 -44.12
CA THR A 409 4.55 -26.11 -44.68
C THR A 409 4.16 -25.47 -46.02
N ALA A 410 4.20 -24.10 -46.09
CA ALA A 410 3.91 -23.38 -47.32
C ALA A 410 4.91 -23.68 -48.45
N ARG A 411 6.22 -23.76 -48.17
CA ARG A 411 7.24 -24.12 -49.17
C ARG A 411 7.13 -25.58 -49.63
N MET A 412 6.77 -26.51 -48.74
CA MET A 412 6.47 -27.91 -49.12
C MET A 412 5.22 -28.03 -50.01
N LEU A 413 4.18 -27.22 -49.74
CA LEU A 413 2.94 -27.21 -50.52
C LEU A 413 3.10 -26.52 -51.88
N GLN A 414 4.01 -25.55 -52.02
CA GLN A 414 4.26 -24.83 -53.29
C GLN A 414 5.17 -25.58 -54.26
N GLY A 415 5.60 -26.82 -53.96
CA GLY A 415 6.27 -27.70 -54.94
C GLY A 415 7.55 -27.13 -55.54
N GLN A 416 8.29 -26.27 -54.77
CA GLN A 416 9.60 -25.83 -55.22
C GLN A 416 10.53 -27.07 -55.30
N LYS A 417 10.58 -27.64 -56.49
CA LYS A 417 11.62 -28.59 -56.90
C LYS A 417 12.96 -27.94 -56.60
N ALA A 418 13.79 -28.63 -55.80
CA ALA A 418 15.19 -28.32 -55.72
C ALA A 418 15.75 -28.41 -57.17
N ALA A 419 16.18 -27.28 -57.69
CA ALA A 419 17.06 -27.23 -58.84
C ALA A 419 18.50 -27.23 -58.31
#